data_c12e0bb41d885285a0c8896e6044a6a1
#
_entry.id   c12e0bb41d885285a0c8896e6044a6a1
#
_cell.length_a   1.000
_cell.length_b   1.000
_cell.length_c   1.000
_cell.angle_alpha   90.00
_cell.angle_beta   90.00
_cell.angle_gamma   90.00
#
_symmetry.space_group_name_H-M   'P 1'
#
loop_
_entity.id
_entity.type
_entity.pdbx_description
1 polymer ?
#
loop_
_entity_poly.entity_id
_entity_poly.type
_entity_poly.pdbx_seq_one_letter_code
_entity_poly.pdbx_strand_id
1 'polypeptide(L)'
;MAQQTKNAIRRAFIQLLNERSLDKISIKDIAEKGAVNRNTFYYYYADIYALVEDILQLEIENFQSKLRRYDSWQEAFRDATAFATQNKRAVYHLYNSGNQETLRRYYHKVTLAAMTSYIRDQAEGLPADDEDIRVLSEFYAAALSGLTALWLQNGMKYDTDAYIDHLGHLLDGNIRRALERSCQDSGQAQKYGGRQRSINQIKLSCAVQTKGNHRESL
;
A
#
# COMPACT_ATOMS: atom_id res chain seq x y z
N MET A 1 19.51 1.37 22.99
CA MET A 1 18.72 0.44 23.85
C MET A 1 17.25 0.39 23.43
N ALA A 2 16.49 1.47 23.41
CA ALA A 2 15.04 1.45 23.07
C ALA A 2 14.73 0.81 21.71
N GLN A 3 15.47 1.14 20.63
CA GLN A 3 15.26 0.57 19.31
C GLN A 3 15.58 -0.93 19.24
N GLN A 4 16.59 -1.39 19.95
CA GLN A 4 16.93 -2.81 20.01
C GLN A 4 15.80 -3.62 20.70
N THR A 5 15.20 -3.08 21.75
CA THR A 5 14.07 -3.69 22.45
C THR A 5 12.83 -3.76 21.55
N LYS A 6 12.48 -2.68 20.87
CA LYS A 6 11.38 -2.69 19.88
C LYS A 6 11.62 -3.75 18.80
N ASN A 7 12.83 -3.82 18.26
CA ASN A 7 13.19 -4.80 17.23
C ASN A 7 13.12 -6.24 17.76
N ALA A 8 13.45 -6.49 19.03
CA ALA A 8 13.31 -7.81 19.65
C ALA A 8 11.83 -8.21 19.74
N ILE A 9 10.96 -7.30 20.18
CA ILE A 9 9.50 -7.53 20.28
C ILE A 9 8.90 -7.79 18.90
N ARG A 10 9.22 -6.97 17.88
CA ARG A 10 8.73 -7.14 16.50
C ARG A 10 9.14 -8.50 15.91
N ARG A 11 10.43 -8.88 16.03
CA ARG A 11 10.93 -10.17 15.56
C ARG A 11 10.26 -11.35 16.25
N ALA A 12 10.13 -11.29 17.57
CA ALA A 12 9.45 -12.31 18.34
C ALA A 12 8.00 -12.51 17.88
N PHE A 13 7.28 -11.41 17.67
CA PHE A 13 5.91 -11.46 17.18
C PHE A 13 5.79 -12.05 15.76
N ILE A 14 6.62 -11.62 14.80
CA ILE A 14 6.63 -12.16 13.43
C ILE A 14 6.95 -13.66 13.45
N GLN A 15 7.91 -14.11 14.28
CA GLN A 15 8.21 -15.54 14.43
C GLN A 15 7.02 -16.33 14.95
N LEU A 16 6.36 -15.85 16.01
CA LEU A 16 5.16 -16.50 16.56
C LEU A 16 4.02 -16.53 15.53
N LEU A 17 3.84 -15.44 14.79
CA LEU A 17 2.80 -15.35 13.76
C LEU A 17 3.08 -16.27 12.55
N ASN A 18 4.34 -16.61 12.28
CA ASN A 18 4.70 -17.67 11.31
C ASN A 18 4.43 -19.09 11.85
N GLU A 19 4.35 -19.27 13.17
CA GLU A 19 4.13 -20.58 13.81
C GLU A 19 2.62 -20.86 14.04
N ARG A 20 1.83 -19.82 14.39
CA ARG A 20 0.42 -19.97 14.78
C ARG A 20 -0.40 -18.71 14.52
N SER A 21 -1.73 -18.86 14.48
CA SER A 21 -2.66 -17.76 14.25
C SER A 21 -2.64 -16.71 15.37
N LEU A 22 -3.01 -15.46 15.04
CA LEU A 22 -2.93 -14.30 15.94
C LEU A 22 -3.75 -14.50 17.24
N ASP A 23 -4.92 -15.11 17.16
CA ASP A 23 -5.80 -15.43 18.29
C ASP A 23 -5.15 -16.35 19.34
N LYS A 24 -4.10 -17.09 18.95
CA LYS A 24 -3.31 -17.98 19.82
C LYS A 24 -2.03 -17.37 20.32
N ILE A 25 -1.81 -16.08 20.07
CA ILE A 25 -0.60 -15.35 20.50
C ILE A 25 -0.98 -14.38 21.61
N SER A 26 -0.35 -14.54 22.77
CA SER A 26 -0.50 -13.62 23.90
C SER A 26 0.70 -12.69 24.03
N ILE A 27 0.52 -11.56 24.72
CA ILE A 27 1.61 -10.67 25.07
C ILE A 27 2.69 -11.38 25.92
N LYS A 28 2.27 -12.40 26.69
CA LYS A 28 3.21 -13.25 27.43
C LYS A 28 4.16 -13.98 26.47
N ASP A 29 3.60 -14.62 25.45
CA ASP A 29 4.41 -15.36 24.47
C ASP A 29 5.40 -14.45 23.73
N ILE A 30 4.95 -13.25 23.34
CA ILE A 30 5.80 -12.24 22.68
C ILE A 30 6.93 -11.80 23.60
N ALA A 31 6.62 -11.51 24.87
CA ALA A 31 7.61 -11.07 25.84
C ALA A 31 8.66 -12.15 26.13
N GLU A 32 8.22 -13.40 26.33
CA GLU A 32 9.11 -14.55 26.56
C GLU A 32 10.01 -14.79 25.34
N LYS A 33 9.45 -14.83 24.14
CA LYS A 33 10.22 -15.05 22.89
C LYS A 33 11.17 -13.89 22.59
N GLY A 34 10.79 -12.66 22.94
CA GLY A 34 11.58 -11.45 22.75
C GLY A 34 12.60 -11.19 23.86
N ALA A 35 12.68 -12.06 24.89
CA ALA A 35 13.52 -11.91 26.07
C ALA A 35 13.31 -10.55 26.78
N VAL A 36 12.07 -10.10 26.88
CA VAL A 36 11.64 -8.89 27.60
C VAL A 36 10.57 -9.24 28.63
N ASN A 37 10.31 -8.35 29.61
CA ASN A 37 9.17 -8.54 30.47
C ASN A 37 7.90 -7.90 29.90
N ARG A 38 6.70 -8.27 30.42
CA ARG A 38 5.43 -7.73 29.97
C ARG A 38 5.31 -6.22 30.13
N ASN A 39 5.88 -5.65 31.20
CA ASN A 39 5.86 -4.21 31.42
C ASN A 39 6.65 -3.48 30.34
N THR A 40 7.76 -4.08 29.88
CA THR A 40 8.52 -3.56 28.73
C THR A 40 7.71 -3.58 27.45
N PHE A 41 6.89 -4.61 27.20
CA PHE A 41 5.96 -4.61 26.09
C PHE A 41 4.95 -3.45 26.20
N TYR A 42 4.27 -3.33 27.31
CA TYR A 42 3.26 -2.28 27.54
C TYR A 42 3.84 -0.85 27.56
N TYR A 43 5.13 -0.70 27.83
CA TYR A 43 5.80 0.58 27.68
C TYR A 43 5.84 1.06 26.20
N TYR A 44 5.91 0.14 25.24
CA TYR A 44 6.00 0.48 23.83
C TYR A 44 4.67 0.35 23.08
N TYR A 45 3.80 -0.58 23.47
CA TYR A 45 2.58 -0.94 22.74
C TYR A 45 1.41 -1.14 23.70
N ALA A 46 0.29 -0.51 23.42
CA ALA A 46 -0.93 -0.68 24.20
C ALA A 46 -1.46 -2.13 24.13
N ASP A 47 -1.36 -2.73 22.96
CA ASP A 47 -1.83 -4.08 22.65
C ASP A 47 -1.07 -4.67 21.45
N ILE A 48 -1.48 -5.87 21.02
CA ILE A 48 -0.90 -6.55 19.87
C ILE A 48 -1.22 -5.81 18.55
N TYR A 49 -2.35 -5.13 18.46
CA TYR A 49 -2.74 -4.41 17.24
C TYR A 49 -1.86 -3.17 17.03
N ALA A 50 -1.53 -2.46 18.11
CA ALA A 50 -0.54 -1.36 18.06
C ALA A 50 0.84 -1.85 17.60
N LEU A 51 1.24 -3.06 17.98
CA LEU A 51 2.47 -3.69 17.47
C LEU A 51 2.37 -4.01 15.97
N VAL A 52 1.23 -4.51 15.49
CA VAL A 52 0.99 -4.76 14.06
C VAL A 52 1.11 -3.47 13.26
N GLU A 53 0.45 -2.40 13.72
CA GLU A 53 0.51 -1.09 13.05
C GLU A 53 1.94 -0.53 12.99
N ASP A 54 2.71 -0.65 14.08
CA ASP A 54 4.10 -0.22 14.14
C ASP A 54 5.01 -1.02 13.17
N ILE A 55 4.79 -2.34 13.03
CA ILE A 55 5.52 -3.16 12.05
C ILE A 55 5.21 -2.71 10.62
N LEU A 56 3.93 -2.57 10.28
CA LEU A 56 3.52 -2.17 8.94
C LEU A 56 3.96 -0.73 8.60
N GLN A 57 3.94 0.17 9.58
CA GLN A 57 4.44 1.53 9.39
C GLN A 57 5.96 1.55 9.13
N LEU A 58 6.72 0.71 9.83
CA LEU A 58 8.16 0.58 9.58
C LEU A 58 8.44 0.05 8.17
N GLU A 59 7.65 -0.92 7.68
CA GLU A 59 7.77 -1.42 6.31
C GLU A 59 7.45 -0.32 5.27
N ILE A 60 6.45 0.54 5.53
CA ILE A 60 6.16 1.71 4.69
C ILE A 60 7.37 2.65 4.64
N GLU A 61 7.95 3.00 5.79
CA GLU A 61 9.10 3.90 5.87
C GLU A 61 10.33 3.32 5.15
N ASN A 62 10.60 2.04 5.34
CA ASN A 62 11.67 1.32 4.65
C ASN A 62 11.49 1.35 3.14
N PHE A 63 10.27 1.07 2.66
CA PHE A 63 9.92 1.13 1.25
C PHE A 63 10.10 2.54 0.68
N GLN A 64 9.52 3.55 1.34
CA GLN A 64 9.62 4.95 0.91
C GLN A 64 11.07 5.45 0.82
N SER A 65 11.94 4.98 1.69
CA SER A 65 13.37 5.33 1.65
C SER A 65 14.11 4.83 0.42
N LYS A 66 13.51 3.87 -0.30
CA LYS A 66 14.09 3.23 -1.49
C LYS A 66 13.47 3.70 -2.80
N LEU A 67 12.35 4.44 -2.79
CA LEU A 67 11.56 4.79 -3.98
C LEU A 67 12.38 5.33 -5.16
N ARG A 68 13.42 6.13 -4.88
CA ARG A 68 14.30 6.69 -5.92
C ARG A 68 15.36 5.71 -6.47
N ARG A 69 15.32 4.44 -6.08
CA ARG A 69 16.30 3.42 -6.45
C ARG A 69 15.72 2.37 -7.40
N TYR A 70 14.43 2.45 -7.71
CA TYR A 70 13.77 1.49 -8.57
C TYR A 70 13.78 1.98 -10.01
N ASP A 71 14.23 1.11 -10.92
CA ASP A 71 14.27 1.38 -12.36
C ASP A 71 12.89 1.13 -13.02
N SER A 72 11.99 0.46 -12.32
CA SER A 72 10.66 0.13 -12.84
C SER A 72 9.62 0.02 -11.72
N TRP A 73 8.33 0.21 -12.06
CA TRP A 73 7.24 -0.03 -11.11
C TRP A 73 7.12 -1.50 -10.70
N GLN A 74 7.53 -2.43 -11.57
CA GLN A 74 7.56 -3.87 -11.27
C GLN A 74 8.54 -4.16 -10.13
N GLU A 75 9.71 -3.59 -10.17
CA GLU A 75 10.72 -3.72 -9.11
C GLU A 75 10.22 -3.12 -7.79
N ALA A 76 9.65 -1.91 -7.84
CA ALA A 76 9.03 -1.29 -6.67
C ALA A 76 7.89 -2.15 -6.09
N PHE A 77 7.07 -2.75 -6.93
CA PHE A 77 5.98 -3.62 -6.49
C PHE A 77 6.50 -4.91 -5.85
N ARG A 78 7.55 -5.53 -6.39
CA ARG A 78 8.20 -6.71 -5.77
C ARG A 78 8.75 -6.37 -4.38
N ASP A 79 9.44 -5.25 -4.22
CA ASP A 79 9.94 -4.83 -2.90
C ASP A 79 8.77 -4.54 -1.94
N ALA A 80 7.70 -3.91 -2.39
CA ALA A 80 6.48 -3.67 -1.61
C ALA A 80 5.80 -4.97 -1.13
N THR A 81 5.89 -6.05 -1.91
CA THR A 81 5.32 -7.36 -1.57
C THR A 81 6.33 -8.31 -0.94
N ALA A 82 7.61 -7.95 -0.86
CA ALA A 82 8.68 -8.80 -0.34
C ALA A 82 8.43 -9.24 1.11
N PHE A 83 7.92 -8.35 1.97
CA PHE A 83 7.54 -8.71 3.34
C PHE A 83 6.51 -9.86 3.37
N ALA A 84 5.49 -9.81 2.51
CA ALA A 84 4.46 -10.84 2.44
C ALA A 84 5.01 -12.17 1.88
N THR A 85 5.86 -12.11 0.85
CA THR A 85 6.46 -13.31 0.27
C THR A 85 7.43 -14.01 1.22
N GLN A 86 8.20 -13.23 1.99
CA GLN A 86 9.14 -13.75 3.00
C GLN A 86 8.43 -14.27 4.25
N ASN A 87 7.25 -13.71 4.59
CA ASN A 87 6.49 -14.03 5.80
C ASN A 87 5.09 -14.56 5.49
N LYS A 88 4.95 -15.42 4.47
CA LYS A 88 3.63 -15.89 3.95
C LYS A 88 2.67 -16.37 5.04
N ARG A 89 3.15 -17.19 5.99
CA ARG A 89 2.32 -17.70 7.08
C ARG A 89 1.87 -16.58 8.02
N ALA A 90 2.78 -15.68 8.40
CA ALA A 90 2.48 -14.56 9.27
C ALA A 90 1.42 -13.65 8.64
N VAL A 91 1.62 -13.26 7.37
CA VAL A 91 0.67 -12.42 6.66
C VAL A 91 -0.68 -13.12 6.46
N TYR A 92 -0.68 -14.42 6.16
CA TYR A 92 -1.91 -15.23 6.06
C TYR A 92 -2.66 -15.30 7.40
N HIS A 93 -1.96 -15.56 8.51
CA HIS A 93 -2.55 -15.56 9.84
C HIS A 93 -3.10 -14.19 10.24
N LEU A 94 -2.38 -13.12 9.91
CA LEU A 94 -2.82 -11.74 10.15
C LEU A 94 -4.06 -11.40 9.31
N TYR A 95 -4.06 -11.76 8.02
CA TYR A 95 -5.19 -11.54 7.13
C TYR A 95 -6.48 -12.24 7.64
N ASN A 96 -6.37 -13.49 8.10
CA ASN A 96 -7.51 -14.26 8.58
C ASN A 96 -7.94 -13.93 10.03
N SER A 97 -7.23 -13.06 10.72
CA SER A 97 -7.55 -12.62 12.10
C SER A 97 -8.41 -11.35 12.18
N GLY A 98 -9.05 -10.95 11.09
CA GLY A 98 -9.85 -9.71 11.04
C GLY A 98 -9.05 -8.43 10.75
N ASN A 99 -7.74 -8.52 10.53
CA ASN A 99 -6.87 -7.37 10.20
C ASN A 99 -6.77 -7.06 8.70
N GLN A 100 -7.73 -7.52 7.91
CA GLN A 100 -7.77 -7.32 6.45
C GLN A 100 -7.71 -5.84 6.07
N GLU A 101 -8.44 -4.99 6.79
CA GLU A 101 -8.47 -3.56 6.52
C GLU A 101 -7.11 -2.88 6.80
N THR A 102 -6.43 -3.28 7.86
CA THR A 102 -5.08 -2.77 8.18
C THR A 102 -4.07 -3.15 7.10
N LEU A 103 -4.10 -4.40 6.62
CA LEU A 103 -3.27 -4.85 5.50
C LEU A 103 -3.65 -4.15 4.19
N ARG A 104 -4.95 -3.98 3.92
CA ARG A 104 -5.42 -3.26 2.73
C ARG A 104 -4.88 -1.82 2.70
N ARG A 105 -4.97 -1.10 3.83
CA ARG A 105 -4.42 0.26 3.96
C ARG A 105 -2.90 0.30 3.77
N TYR A 106 -2.20 -0.69 4.32
CA TYR A 106 -0.75 -0.82 4.13
C TYR A 106 -0.41 -0.96 2.64
N TYR A 107 -0.97 -1.95 1.95
CA TYR A 107 -0.68 -2.17 0.53
C TYR A 107 -1.09 -0.99 -0.35
N HIS A 108 -2.21 -0.34 -0.04
CA HIS A 108 -2.61 0.86 -0.76
C HIS A 108 -1.59 2.00 -0.61
N LYS A 109 -1.08 2.23 0.60
CA LYS A 109 -0.05 3.28 0.83
C LYS A 109 1.24 3.00 0.06
N VAL A 110 1.75 1.78 0.08
CA VAL A 110 3.01 1.44 -0.62
C VAL A 110 2.84 1.46 -2.14
N THR A 111 1.74 0.94 -2.67
CA THR A 111 1.46 0.97 -4.11
C THR A 111 1.23 2.39 -4.61
N LEU A 112 0.53 3.25 -3.85
CA LEU A 112 0.34 4.65 -4.20
C LEU A 112 1.66 5.40 -4.25
N ALA A 113 2.54 5.21 -3.25
CA ALA A 113 3.86 5.82 -3.23
C ALA A 113 4.71 5.36 -4.43
N ALA A 114 4.72 4.05 -4.72
CA ALA A 114 5.43 3.49 -5.86
C ALA A 114 4.94 4.07 -7.20
N MET A 115 3.62 4.05 -7.41
CA MET A 115 3.05 4.52 -8.67
C MET A 115 3.19 6.03 -8.84
N THR A 116 3.06 6.82 -7.76
CA THR A 116 3.28 8.27 -7.83
C THR A 116 4.73 8.60 -8.22
N SER A 117 5.70 7.90 -7.64
CA SER A 117 7.12 8.08 -8.02
C SER A 117 7.32 7.72 -9.49
N TYR A 118 6.92 6.54 -9.90
CA TYR A 118 7.10 6.04 -11.26
C TYR A 118 6.39 6.94 -12.32
N ILE A 119 5.15 7.38 -12.04
CA ILE A 119 4.39 8.21 -12.97
C ILE A 119 5.00 9.60 -13.10
N ARG A 120 5.56 10.16 -12.02
CA ARG A 120 6.33 11.41 -12.09
C ARG A 120 7.57 11.27 -12.96
N ASP A 121 8.29 10.16 -12.85
CA ASP A 121 9.46 9.88 -13.72
C ASP A 121 9.03 9.75 -15.18
N GLN A 122 7.87 9.09 -15.45
CA GLN A 122 7.30 9.01 -16.80
C GLN A 122 6.82 10.37 -17.35
N ALA A 123 6.49 11.32 -16.48
CA ALA A 123 6.08 12.67 -16.84
C ALA A 123 7.28 13.58 -17.13
N GLU A 124 8.50 13.16 -16.85
CA GLU A 124 9.68 13.99 -17.06
C GLU A 124 9.80 14.44 -18.53
N GLY A 125 9.97 15.76 -18.72
CA GLY A 125 10.01 16.38 -20.05
C GLY A 125 8.63 16.61 -20.70
N LEU A 126 7.53 16.28 -20.05
CA LEU A 126 6.17 16.56 -20.49
C LEU A 126 5.56 17.72 -19.68
N PRO A 127 4.75 18.61 -20.27
CA PRO A 127 3.97 19.61 -19.54
C PRO A 127 2.73 18.96 -18.89
N ALA A 128 2.93 17.86 -18.13
CA ALA A 128 1.87 17.10 -17.50
C ALA A 128 1.30 17.86 -16.29
N ASP A 129 -0.04 17.80 -16.12
CA ASP A 129 -0.72 18.38 -14.96
C ASP A 129 -0.54 17.46 -13.75
N ASP A 130 -0.34 18.05 -12.57
CA ASP A 130 -0.30 17.32 -11.29
C ASP A 130 -1.58 16.52 -11.03
N GLU A 131 -2.73 16.98 -11.52
CA GLU A 131 -4.01 16.25 -11.42
C GLU A 131 -4.00 14.96 -12.25
N ASP A 132 -3.43 14.99 -13.47
CA ASP A 132 -3.29 13.78 -14.29
C ASP A 132 -2.35 12.75 -13.63
N ILE A 133 -1.24 13.23 -13.08
CA ILE A 133 -0.31 12.39 -12.30
C ILE A 133 -1.03 11.76 -11.12
N ARG A 134 -1.83 12.55 -10.37
CA ARG A 134 -2.59 12.08 -9.22
C ARG A 134 -3.61 11.01 -9.62
N VAL A 135 -4.43 11.27 -10.62
CA VAL A 135 -5.49 10.36 -11.08
C VAL A 135 -4.90 9.03 -11.57
N LEU A 136 -3.84 9.07 -12.38
CA LEU A 136 -3.16 7.86 -12.82
C LEU A 136 -2.53 7.10 -11.65
N SER A 137 -1.91 7.80 -10.69
CA SER A 137 -1.33 7.17 -9.50
C SER A 137 -2.38 6.44 -8.68
N GLU A 138 -3.52 7.06 -8.41
CA GLU A 138 -4.62 6.47 -7.67
C GLU A 138 -5.22 5.25 -8.40
N PHE A 139 -5.41 5.34 -9.71
CA PHE A 139 -5.93 4.24 -10.53
C PHE A 139 -5.01 3.00 -10.49
N TYR A 140 -3.72 3.18 -10.80
CA TYR A 140 -2.77 2.06 -10.78
C TYR A 140 -2.55 1.52 -9.38
N ALA A 141 -2.50 2.38 -8.36
CA ALA A 141 -2.39 1.95 -6.96
C ALA A 141 -3.60 1.12 -6.52
N ALA A 142 -4.81 1.53 -6.89
CA ALA A 142 -6.03 0.76 -6.60
C ALA A 142 -6.03 -0.60 -7.31
N ALA A 143 -5.62 -0.66 -8.58
CA ALA A 143 -5.52 -1.90 -9.34
C ALA A 143 -4.50 -2.87 -8.71
N LEU A 144 -3.28 -2.41 -8.40
CA LEU A 144 -2.23 -3.23 -7.78
C LEU A 144 -2.60 -3.67 -6.36
N SER A 145 -3.23 -2.80 -5.57
CA SER A 145 -3.74 -3.16 -4.24
C SER A 145 -4.83 -4.23 -4.33
N GLY A 146 -5.73 -4.12 -5.32
CA GLY A 146 -6.76 -5.12 -5.60
C GLY A 146 -6.16 -6.48 -5.98
N LEU A 147 -5.14 -6.50 -6.83
CA LEU A 147 -4.42 -7.73 -7.20
C LEU A 147 -3.73 -8.36 -5.99
N THR A 148 -3.13 -7.55 -5.11
CA THR A 148 -2.52 -8.04 -3.86
C THR A 148 -3.59 -8.65 -2.94
N ALA A 149 -4.76 -8.00 -2.81
CA ALA A 149 -5.86 -8.53 -2.01
C ALA A 149 -6.35 -9.88 -2.56
N LEU A 150 -6.54 -10.01 -3.87
CA LEU A 150 -6.91 -11.26 -4.53
C LEU A 150 -5.86 -12.36 -4.30
N TRP A 151 -4.58 -12.02 -4.38
CA TRP A 151 -3.49 -12.96 -4.11
C TRP A 151 -3.54 -13.47 -2.66
N LEU A 152 -3.73 -12.57 -1.68
CA LEU A 152 -3.91 -12.94 -0.28
C LEU A 152 -5.14 -13.84 -0.07
N GLN A 153 -6.30 -13.49 -0.64
CA GLN A 153 -7.54 -14.28 -0.58
C GLN A 153 -7.36 -15.70 -1.12
N ASN A 154 -6.59 -15.85 -2.20
CA ASN A 154 -6.27 -17.13 -2.80
C ASN A 154 -5.12 -17.88 -2.10
N GLY A 155 -4.74 -17.47 -0.89
CA GLY A 155 -3.71 -18.14 -0.07
C GLY A 155 -2.31 -18.01 -0.64
N MET A 156 -2.02 -16.94 -1.40
CA MET A 156 -0.70 -16.64 -1.97
C MET A 156 -0.13 -17.78 -2.84
N LYS A 157 -0.98 -18.44 -3.64
CA LYS A 157 -0.64 -19.70 -4.33
C LYS A 157 0.06 -19.53 -5.67
N TYR A 158 -0.09 -18.37 -6.34
CA TYR A 158 0.54 -18.16 -7.63
C TYR A 158 1.83 -17.34 -7.52
N ASP A 159 2.69 -17.51 -8.52
CA ASP A 159 3.93 -16.76 -8.67
C ASP A 159 3.61 -15.29 -9.03
N THR A 160 3.86 -14.40 -8.08
CA THR A 160 3.62 -12.97 -8.26
C THR A 160 4.63 -12.35 -9.24
N ASP A 161 5.86 -12.87 -9.31
CA ASP A 161 6.91 -12.28 -10.13
C ASP A 161 6.61 -12.48 -11.62
N ALA A 162 6.30 -13.71 -12.03
CA ALA A 162 5.90 -14.01 -13.40
C ALA A 162 4.63 -13.24 -13.82
N TYR A 163 3.66 -13.10 -12.91
CA TYR A 163 2.44 -12.34 -13.17
C TYR A 163 2.73 -10.86 -13.39
N ILE A 164 3.55 -10.25 -12.53
CA ILE A 164 3.92 -8.83 -12.61
C ILE A 164 4.77 -8.53 -13.83
N ASP A 165 5.68 -9.42 -14.22
CA ASP A 165 6.46 -9.28 -15.46
C ASP A 165 5.55 -9.29 -16.68
N HIS A 166 4.60 -10.22 -16.74
CA HIS A 166 3.64 -10.29 -17.84
C HIS A 166 2.74 -9.05 -17.91
N LEU A 167 2.23 -8.59 -16.76
CA LEU A 167 1.44 -7.37 -16.66
C LEU A 167 2.26 -6.15 -17.10
N GLY A 168 3.53 -6.06 -16.67
CA GLY A 168 4.45 -5.01 -17.07
C GLY A 168 4.64 -4.93 -18.56
N HIS A 169 4.82 -6.09 -19.22
CA HIS A 169 4.93 -6.17 -20.68
C HIS A 169 3.66 -5.70 -21.39
N LEU A 170 2.47 -6.11 -20.91
CA LEU A 170 1.19 -5.70 -21.47
C LEU A 170 0.91 -4.20 -21.33
N LEU A 171 1.41 -3.58 -20.25
CA LEU A 171 1.15 -2.18 -19.93
C LEU A 171 2.31 -1.26 -20.32
N ASP A 172 3.33 -1.78 -21.01
CA ASP A 172 4.52 -1.00 -21.37
C ASP A 172 4.18 0.26 -22.16
N GLY A 173 4.75 1.39 -21.72
CA GLY A 173 4.53 2.70 -22.30
C GLY A 173 3.11 3.27 -22.15
N ASN A 174 2.15 2.56 -21.57
CA ASN A 174 0.75 3.03 -21.49
C ASN A 174 0.61 4.30 -20.65
N ILE A 175 1.35 4.40 -19.55
CA ILE A 175 1.33 5.58 -18.66
C ILE A 175 1.87 6.80 -19.41
N ARG A 176 3.04 6.67 -20.04
CA ARG A 176 3.63 7.76 -20.81
C ARG A 176 2.71 8.24 -21.94
N ARG A 177 2.15 7.31 -22.72
CA ARG A 177 1.17 7.63 -23.76
C ARG A 177 -0.10 8.29 -23.23
N ALA A 178 -0.56 7.93 -22.03
CA ALA A 178 -1.70 8.58 -21.41
C ALA A 178 -1.40 10.03 -21.04
N LEU A 179 -0.23 10.30 -20.47
CA LEU A 179 0.25 11.66 -20.14
C LEU A 179 0.43 12.50 -21.42
N GLU A 180 1.06 11.96 -22.45
CA GLU A 180 1.23 12.63 -23.75
C GLU A 180 -0.11 13.05 -24.38
N ARG A 181 -1.12 12.17 -24.36
CA ARG A 181 -2.48 12.51 -24.83
C ARG A 181 -3.11 13.64 -24.02
N SER A 182 -2.99 13.60 -22.70
CA SER A 182 -3.54 14.65 -21.84
C SER A 182 -2.89 16.01 -22.11
N CYS A 183 -1.57 16.04 -22.32
CA CYS A 183 -0.85 17.26 -22.68
C CYS A 183 -1.33 17.85 -24.02
N GLN A 184 -1.57 17.00 -25.05
CA GLN A 184 -2.09 17.41 -26.36
C GLN A 184 -3.50 17.98 -26.26
N ASP A 185 -4.37 17.32 -25.49
CA ASP A 185 -5.75 17.73 -25.25
C ASP A 185 -5.82 19.06 -24.48
N SER A 186 -4.94 19.28 -23.51
CA SER A 186 -4.85 20.52 -22.73
C SER A 186 -4.40 21.71 -23.59
N GLY A 187 -3.46 21.48 -24.52
CA GLY A 187 -3.07 22.47 -25.53
C GLY A 187 -4.20 22.86 -26.50
N GLN A 188 -5.11 21.93 -26.78
CA GLN A 188 -6.31 22.20 -27.58
C GLN A 188 -7.43 22.86 -26.76
N ALA A 189 -7.59 22.50 -25.46
CA ALA A 189 -8.62 23.05 -24.59
C ALA A 189 -8.36 24.50 -24.18
N GLN A 190 -7.12 24.94 -24.10
CA GLN A 190 -6.78 26.39 -24.00
C GLN A 190 -7.26 27.17 -25.22
N LYS A 191 -7.35 26.53 -26.38
CA LYS A 191 -7.94 27.09 -27.60
C LYS A 191 -9.48 27.14 -27.58
N TYR A 192 -10.15 26.36 -26.75
CA TYR A 192 -11.62 26.19 -26.77
C TYR A 192 -12.33 26.30 -25.40
N GLY A 193 -11.69 26.75 -24.35
CA GLY A 193 -12.29 27.30 -23.10
C GLY A 193 -13.36 26.47 -22.36
N GLY A 194 -13.26 25.11 -22.30
CA GLY A 194 -14.43 24.34 -21.87
C GLY A 194 -14.32 23.24 -20.80
N ARG A 195 -13.15 22.84 -20.33
CA ARG A 195 -13.02 21.61 -19.49
C ARG A 195 -13.09 21.81 -17.97
N GLN A 196 -12.94 23.02 -17.45
CA GLN A 196 -12.96 23.26 -16.01
C GLN A 196 -14.30 22.91 -15.30
N ARG A 197 -15.39 22.75 -16.05
CA ARG A 197 -16.74 22.50 -15.48
C ARG A 197 -17.03 21.05 -15.13
N SER A 198 -16.47 20.06 -15.85
CA SER A 198 -16.81 18.64 -15.65
C SER A 198 -16.16 18.02 -14.41
N ILE A 199 -14.93 18.37 -14.09
CA ILE A 199 -14.20 17.81 -12.93
C ILE A 199 -14.80 18.34 -11.62
N ASN A 200 -15.24 19.59 -11.57
CA ASN A 200 -15.91 20.13 -10.40
C ASN A 200 -17.29 19.50 -10.14
N GLN A 201 -17.98 19.00 -11.15
CA GLN A 201 -19.24 18.26 -10.99
C GLN A 201 -19.02 16.88 -10.36
N ILE A 202 -17.96 16.18 -10.73
CA ILE A 202 -17.61 14.86 -10.13
C ILE A 202 -17.20 15.03 -8.67
N LYS A 203 -16.43 16.07 -8.32
CA LYS A 203 -16.08 16.40 -6.92
C LYS A 203 -17.30 16.71 -6.07
N LEU A 204 -18.31 17.40 -6.59
CA LEU A 204 -19.56 17.67 -5.88
C LEU A 204 -20.40 16.39 -5.67
N SER A 205 -20.43 15.46 -6.63
CA SER A 205 -21.14 14.20 -6.52
C SER A 205 -20.55 13.28 -5.44
N CYS A 206 -19.22 13.14 -5.39
CA CYS A 206 -18.56 12.35 -4.34
C CYS A 206 -18.69 12.98 -2.94
N ALA A 207 -18.64 14.31 -2.82
CA ALA A 207 -18.75 14.99 -1.53
C ALA A 207 -20.19 14.93 -0.95
N VAL A 208 -21.21 14.80 -1.79
CA VAL A 208 -22.62 14.67 -1.36
C VAL A 208 -22.91 13.26 -0.84
N GLN A 209 -22.30 12.20 -1.40
CA GLN A 209 -22.50 10.84 -0.93
C GLN A 209 -21.85 10.57 0.44
N THR A 210 -20.76 11.24 0.80
CA THR A 210 -20.13 11.11 2.12
C THR A 210 -20.89 11.81 3.25
N LYS A 211 -21.77 12.79 2.96
CA LYS A 211 -22.59 13.48 3.96
C LYS A 211 -23.97 12.87 4.18
N GLY A 212 -24.43 11.99 3.29
CA GLY A 212 -25.75 11.35 3.37
C GLY A 212 -25.83 10.20 4.39
N ASN A 213 -24.72 9.53 4.72
CA ASN A 213 -24.72 8.34 5.59
C ASN A 213 -24.61 8.63 7.09
N HIS A 214 -24.71 9.89 7.54
CA HIS A 214 -24.64 10.25 8.96
C HIS A 214 -25.97 10.76 9.55
N ARG A 215 -27.11 10.57 8.86
CA ARG A 215 -28.41 11.08 9.34
C ARG A 215 -29.53 10.06 9.50
N GLU A 216 -29.24 8.77 9.43
CA GLU A 216 -30.23 7.72 9.79
C GLU A 216 -29.66 6.79 10.86
N SER A 217 -29.55 7.27 12.09
CA SER A 217 -29.48 6.47 13.33
C SER A 217 -29.74 7.43 14.51
N LEU A 218 -30.99 7.75 14.74
CA LEU A 218 -31.54 8.18 16.02
C LEU A 218 -32.89 7.48 16.20
#